data_a719f62943c5e56cd7eaa8eafac5fcd9
#
_entry.id   a719f62943c5e56cd7eaa8eafac5fcd9
#
_cell.length_a   1.000
_cell.length_b   1.000
_cell.length_c   1.000
_cell.angle_alpha   90.00
_cell.angle_beta   90.00
_cell.angle_gamma   90.00
#
_symmetry.space_group_name_H-M   'P 1'
#
loop_
_entity.id
_entity.type
_entity.pdbx_description
1 polymer ?
#
loop_
_entity_poly.entity_id
_entity_poly.type
_entity_poly.pdbx_seq_one_letter_code
_entity_poly.pdbx_strand_id
1 'polypeptide(L)'
;YQSEHGDYSLEAYFGKVTIGRFNARLIANLDVPQDELEALTSHAVKRVKTEEGSTRWTLNADKQQEQGSRKIRTLSYIPDYSKLDADYIRQRFGEPESFSVVNETTQLWVYPQLGVRILIDTHGRELFEYISPAQFKLLEEKK
;
A
#
# COMPACT_ATOMS: atom_id res chain seq x y z
N TYR A 1 2.08 0.92 -12.10
CA TYR A 1 1.08 -0.14 -11.96
C TYR A 1 -0.24 0.33 -12.54
N GLN A 2 -0.93 -0.52 -13.24
CA GLN A 2 -2.28 -0.29 -13.74
C GLN A 2 -3.18 -1.41 -13.23
N SER A 3 -4.27 -1.05 -12.56
CA SER A 3 -5.25 -2.01 -12.07
C SER A 3 -6.03 -2.67 -13.21
N GLU A 4 -6.74 -3.74 -12.94
CA GLU A 4 -7.67 -4.37 -13.89
C GLU A 4 -8.79 -3.43 -14.35
N HIS A 5 -9.13 -2.41 -13.53
CA HIS A 5 -10.14 -1.37 -13.82
C HIS A 5 -9.58 -0.19 -14.62
N GLY A 6 -8.28 -0.19 -14.94
CA GLY A 6 -7.61 0.82 -15.74
C GLY A 6 -6.96 1.97 -14.96
N ASP A 7 -7.14 2.04 -13.63
CA ASP A 7 -6.55 3.08 -12.79
C ASP A 7 -5.04 2.89 -12.66
N TYR A 8 -4.29 3.98 -12.78
CA TYR A 8 -2.85 3.98 -12.62
C TYR A 8 -2.41 4.37 -11.21
N SER A 9 -1.32 3.79 -10.74
CA SER A 9 -0.60 4.20 -9.54
C SER A 9 0.91 4.15 -9.77
N LEU A 10 1.65 5.02 -9.08
CA LEU A 10 3.11 4.99 -9.08
C LEU A 10 3.60 4.50 -7.72
N GLU A 11 4.28 3.36 -7.74
CA GLU A 11 4.76 2.68 -6.55
C GLU A 11 6.29 2.65 -6.52
N ALA A 12 6.86 3.07 -5.39
CA ALA A 12 8.26 2.82 -5.07
C ALA A 12 8.35 1.58 -4.18
N TYR A 13 9.02 0.55 -4.66
CA TYR A 13 9.16 -0.73 -3.99
C TYR A 13 10.52 -0.85 -3.30
N PHE A 14 10.49 -1.09 -1.99
CA PHE A 14 11.66 -1.36 -1.17
C PHE A 14 11.59 -2.82 -0.71
N GLY A 15 12.34 -3.68 -1.39
CA GLY A 15 12.20 -5.12 -1.32
C GLY A 15 12.42 -5.70 0.06
N LYS A 16 13.56 -5.38 0.68
CA LYS A 16 13.89 -5.86 2.03
C LYS A 16 14.46 -4.72 2.85
N VAL A 17 13.72 -4.31 3.85
CA VAL A 17 14.15 -3.30 4.82
C VAL A 17 14.14 -3.91 6.23
N THR A 18 15.02 -3.43 7.09
CA THR A 18 15.02 -3.82 8.49
C THR A 18 14.57 -2.62 9.33
N ILE A 19 13.45 -2.79 10.05
CA ILE A 19 12.92 -1.77 10.96
C ILE A 19 12.95 -2.36 12.36
N GLY A 20 13.85 -1.84 13.21
CA GLY A 20 14.12 -2.42 14.51
C GLY A 20 14.69 -3.83 14.37
N ARG A 21 13.97 -4.84 14.82
CA ARG A 21 14.36 -6.26 14.75
C ARG A 21 13.66 -7.03 13.63
N PHE A 22 12.78 -6.39 12.86
CA PHE A 22 11.94 -7.05 11.89
C PHE A 22 12.34 -6.69 10.47
N ASN A 23 12.43 -7.69 9.62
CA ASN A 23 12.49 -7.52 8.18
C ASN A 23 11.09 -7.30 7.63
N ALA A 24 11.00 -6.44 6.63
CA ALA A 24 9.73 -6.14 5.97
C ALA A 24 9.95 -5.73 4.52
N ARG A 25 8.87 -5.72 3.76
CA ARG A 25 8.78 -5.04 2.48
C ARG A 25 8.00 -3.75 2.67
N LEU A 26 8.47 -2.67 2.07
CA LEU A 26 7.76 -1.41 2.01
C LEU A 26 7.35 -1.12 0.57
N ILE A 27 6.15 -0.59 0.40
CA ILE A 27 5.63 -0.09 -0.87
C ILE A 27 5.09 1.31 -0.61
N ALA A 28 5.73 2.32 -1.19
CA ALA A 28 5.24 3.69 -1.13
C ALA A 28 4.44 4.00 -2.40
N ASN A 29 3.17 4.39 -2.25
CA ASN A 29 2.37 4.91 -3.34
C ASN A 29 2.56 6.43 -3.40
N LEU A 30 3.04 6.92 -4.54
CA LEU A 30 3.38 8.32 -4.72
C LEU A 30 2.18 9.14 -5.20
N ASP A 31 2.12 10.40 -4.75
CA ASP A 31 1.05 11.32 -5.12
C ASP A 31 1.32 11.93 -6.49
N VAL A 32 0.73 11.33 -7.52
CA VAL A 32 0.87 11.73 -8.92
C VAL A 32 -0.53 11.77 -9.56
N PRO A 33 -0.87 12.83 -10.32
CA PRO A 33 -2.13 12.92 -11.07
C PRO A 33 -2.27 11.79 -12.10
N GLN A 34 -3.50 11.37 -12.39
CA GLN A 34 -3.78 10.23 -13.29
C GLN A 34 -3.29 10.47 -14.73
N ASP A 35 -3.43 11.69 -15.24
CA ASP A 35 -2.94 12.09 -16.56
C ASP A 35 -1.42 12.01 -16.69
N GLU A 36 -0.69 12.40 -15.64
CA GLU A 36 0.77 12.23 -15.58
C GLU A 36 1.16 10.75 -15.48
N LEU A 37 0.41 9.94 -14.71
CA LEU A 37 0.66 8.50 -14.55
C LEU A 37 0.53 7.76 -15.89
N GLU A 38 -0.49 8.07 -16.68
CA GLU A 38 -0.68 7.48 -17.99
C GLU A 38 0.48 7.85 -18.92
N ALA A 39 0.90 9.10 -18.93
CA ALA A 39 2.02 9.59 -19.74
C ALA A 39 3.37 8.89 -19.37
N LEU A 40 3.57 8.55 -18.09
CA LEU A 40 4.76 7.84 -17.63
C LEU A 40 4.92 6.44 -18.25
N THR A 41 3.84 5.80 -18.68
CA THR A 41 3.91 4.46 -19.31
C THR A 41 4.75 4.45 -20.58
N SER A 42 4.83 5.57 -21.31
CA SER A 42 5.65 5.72 -22.52
C SER A 42 7.17 5.65 -22.23
N HIS A 43 7.57 5.87 -20.97
CA HIS A 43 8.96 5.80 -20.50
C HIS A 43 9.29 4.47 -19.79
N ALA A 44 8.42 3.49 -19.93
CA ALA A 44 8.63 2.17 -19.36
C ALA A 44 9.62 1.35 -20.17
N VAL A 45 10.57 0.72 -19.49
CA VAL A 45 11.54 -0.21 -20.06
C VAL A 45 11.08 -1.67 -19.94
N LYS A 46 10.05 -1.93 -19.13
CA LYS A 46 9.48 -3.26 -18.94
C LYS A 46 7.99 -3.17 -18.66
N ARG A 47 7.23 -4.10 -19.23
CA ARG A 47 5.80 -4.31 -19.00
C ARG A 47 5.54 -5.77 -18.68
N VAL A 48 4.81 -6.04 -17.61
CA VAL A 48 4.43 -7.41 -17.19
C VAL A 48 2.95 -7.41 -16.84
N LYS A 49 2.17 -8.29 -17.44
CA LYS A 49 0.81 -8.59 -17.00
C LYS A 49 0.86 -9.52 -15.78
N THR A 50 0.08 -9.24 -14.75
CA THR A 50 -0.11 -10.13 -13.63
C THR A 50 -1.21 -11.15 -13.92
N GLU A 51 -1.25 -12.24 -13.16
CA GLU A 51 -2.30 -13.26 -13.27
C GLU A 51 -3.69 -12.70 -12.92
N GLU A 52 -3.73 -11.63 -12.11
CA GLU A 52 -4.94 -10.93 -11.67
C GLU A 52 -5.46 -9.87 -12.68
N GLY A 53 -4.91 -9.86 -13.90
CA GLY A 53 -5.34 -8.94 -14.95
C GLY A 53 -4.73 -7.53 -14.90
N SER A 54 -4.00 -7.20 -13.85
CA SER A 54 -3.28 -5.93 -13.70
C SER A 54 -2.02 -5.87 -14.58
N THR A 55 -1.50 -4.67 -14.79
CA THR A 55 -0.24 -4.49 -15.54
C THR A 55 0.78 -3.73 -14.71
N ARG A 56 1.99 -4.26 -14.61
CA ARG A 56 3.13 -3.60 -13.98
C ARG A 56 4.06 -3.03 -15.05
N TRP A 57 4.37 -1.76 -14.90
CA TRP A 57 5.29 -1.02 -15.76
C TRP A 57 6.54 -0.66 -14.93
N THR A 58 7.73 -0.84 -15.48
CA THR A 58 8.97 -0.39 -14.84
C THR A 58 9.51 0.79 -15.63
N LEU A 59 9.63 1.94 -14.98
CA LEU A 59 10.18 3.16 -15.58
C LEU A 59 11.68 3.03 -15.79
N ASN A 60 12.24 3.77 -16.76
CA ASN A 60 13.68 3.93 -16.89
C ASN A 60 14.28 4.68 -15.68
N ALA A 61 15.61 4.59 -15.51
CA ALA A 61 16.30 5.14 -14.33
C ALA A 61 16.12 6.65 -14.18
N ASP A 62 16.16 7.40 -15.28
CA ASP A 62 16.01 8.87 -15.25
C ASP A 62 14.62 9.27 -14.75
N LYS A 63 13.58 8.60 -15.24
CA LYS A 63 12.20 8.85 -14.79
C LYS A 63 11.97 8.39 -13.35
N GLN A 64 12.61 7.31 -12.91
CA GLN A 64 12.56 6.92 -11.49
C GLN A 64 13.17 8.01 -10.60
N GLN A 65 14.33 8.57 -10.99
CA GLN A 65 14.98 9.63 -10.25
C GLN A 65 14.15 10.92 -10.19
N GLU A 66 13.53 11.34 -11.30
CA GLU A 66 12.62 12.49 -11.37
C GLU A 66 11.45 12.34 -10.38
N GLN A 67 10.93 11.12 -10.18
CA GLN A 67 9.80 10.88 -9.28
C GLN A 67 10.21 10.81 -7.79
N GLY A 68 11.50 10.76 -7.47
CA GLY A 68 12.01 10.60 -6.11
C GLY A 68 11.66 11.75 -5.15
N SER A 69 11.27 12.93 -5.67
CA SER A 69 10.83 14.09 -4.86
C SER A 69 9.31 14.14 -4.63
N ARG A 70 8.54 13.22 -5.21
CA ARG A 70 7.09 13.19 -5.03
C ARG A 70 6.70 12.84 -3.59
N LYS A 71 5.59 13.40 -3.15
CA LYS A 71 5.03 13.07 -1.83
C LYS A 71 4.52 11.64 -1.82
N ILE A 72 4.67 10.99 -0.68
CA ILE A 72 4.06 9.68 -0.42
C ILE A 72 2.60 9.89 -0.05
N ARG A 73 1.70 9.24 -0.76
CA ARG A 73 0.25 9.22 -0.47
C ARG A 73 -0.07 8.17 0.58
N THR A 74 0.43 6.94 0.37
CA THR A 74 0.29 5.83 1.30
C THR A 74 1.60 5.06 1.39
N LEU A 75 1.85 4.45 2.55
CA LEU A 75 2.98 3.58 2.79
C LEU A 75 2.48 2.24 3.31
N SER A 76 2.67 1.19 2.51
CA SER A 76 2.36 -0.17 2.90
C SER A 76 3.58 -0.83 3.53
N TYR A 77 3.40 -1.40 4.72
CA TYR A 77 4.38 -2.17 5.45
C TYR A 77 3.91 -3.62 5.55
N ILE A 78 4.69 -4.54 5.02
CA ILE A 78 4.40 -5.97 5.00
C ILE A 78 5.53 -6.67 5.76
N PRO A 79 5.31 -7.04 7.05
CA PRO A 79 6.33 -7.70 7.85
C PRO A 79 6.63 -9.10 7.29
N ASP A 80 7.89 -9.52 7.37
CA ASP A 80 8.29 -10.90 7.06
C ASP A 80 7.92 -11.88 8.19
N TYR A 81 7.49 -11.33 9.33
CA TYR A 81 7.07 -12.09 10.50
C TYR A 81 5.56 -12.32 10.49
N SER A 82 5.13 -13.57 10.53
CA SER A 82 3.74 -14.01 10.34
C SER A 82 2.93 -14.22 11.64
N LYS A 83 3.31 -13.59 12.75
CA LYS A 83 2.66 -13.78 14.06
C LYS A 83 2.19 -12.48 14.71
N LEU A 84 1.84 -11.52 13.91
CA LEU A 84 1.19 -10.30 14.39
C LEU A 84 -0.33 -10.54 14.41
N ASP A 85 -0.78 -11.39 15.32
CA ASP A 85 -2.19 -11.74 15.47
C ASP A 85 -3.03 -10.54 15.94
N ALA A 86 -4.34 -10.73 15.91
CA ALA A 86 -5.31 -9.71 16.30
C ALA A 86 -5.07 -9.21 17.73
N ASP A 87 -4.67 -10.10 18.65
CA ASP A 87 -4.43 -9.74 20.05
C ASP A 87 -3.19 -8.84 20.20
N TYR A 88 -2.13 -9.14 19.48
CA TYR A 88 -0.94 -8.28 19.42
C TYR A 88 -1.28 -6.89 18.86
N ILE A 89 -2.08 -6.85 17.79
CA ILE A 89 -2.49 -5.59 17.18
C ILE A 89 -3.34 -4.77 18.14
N ARG A 90 -4.30 -5.38 18.86
CA ARG A 90 -5.07 -4.69 19.91
C ARG A 90 -4.20 -4.16 21.04
N GLN A 91 -3.25 -4.94 21.50
CA GLN A 91 -2.32 -4.50 22.54
C GLN A 91 -1.48 -3.28 22.10
N ARG A 92 -1.12 -3.23 20.82
CA ARG A 92 -0.24 -2.19 20.28
C ARG A 92 -0.99 -0.93 19.85
N PHE A 93 -2.15 -1.07 19.23
CA PHE A 93 -2.91 0.02 18.61
C PHE A 93 -4.21 0.35 19.35
N GLY A 94 -4.64 -0.49 20.28
CA GLY A 94 -5.96 -0.40 20.93
C GLY A 94 -7.06 -1.06 20.10
N GLU A 95 -8.31 -0.84 20.49
CA GLU A 95 -9.45 -1.28 19.70
C GLU A 95 -9.57 -0.44 18.43
N PRO A 96 -9.86 -1.05 17.26
CA PRO A 96 -10.07 -0.30 16.04
C PRO A 96 -11.34 0.54 16.13
N GLU A 97 -11.34 1.73 15.54
CA GLU A 97 -12.53 2.58 15.46
C GLU A 97 -13.63 1.92 14.61
N SER A 98 -13.22 1.21 13.56
CA SER A 98 -14.11 0.35 12.78
C SER A 98 -13.36 -0.86 12.25
N PHE A 99 -14.11 -1.93 11.97
CA PHE A 99 -13.60 -3.10 11.26
C PHE A 99 -14.63 -3.61 10.26
N SER A 100 -14.16 -4.25 9.20
CA SER A 100 -15.00 -4.94 8.22
C SER A 100 -14.38 -6.29 7.84
N VAL A 101 -15.24 -7.25 7.52
CA VAL A 101 -14.84 -8.55 7.00
C VAL A 101 -14.67 -8.40 5.48
N VAL A 102 -13.46 -8.63 4.99
CA VAL A 102 -13.15 -8.57 3.55
C VAL A 102 -13.50 -9.89 2.87
N ASN A 103 -13.14 -11.00 3.53
CA ASN A 103 -13.48 -12.37 3.11
C ASN A 103 -13.41 -13.31 4.34
N GLU A 104 -13.49 -14.63 4.12
CA GLU A 104 -13.52 -15.64 5.20
C GLU A 104 -12.29 -15.61 6.11
N THR A 105 -11.13 -15.17 5.60
CA THR A 105 -9.86 -15.20 6.33
C THR A 105 -9.33 -13.80 6.67
N THR A 106 -9.87 -12.75 6.04
CA THR A 106 -9.29 -11.41 6.07
C THR A 106 -10.25 -10.39 6.67
N GLN A 107 -9.75 -9.62 7.64
CA GLN A 107 -10.43 -8.48 8.24
C GLN A 107 -9.64 -7.20 7.98
N LEU A 108 -10.34 -6.10 7.76
CA LEU A 108 -9.77 -4.76 7.69
C LEU A 108 -10.10 -4.01 8.98
N TRP A 109 -9.06 -3.60 9.70
CA TRP A 109 -9.15 -2.79 10.91
C TRP A 109 -8.69 -1.38 10.64
N VAL A 110 -9.44 -0.38 11.13
CA VAL A 110 -9.22 1.03 10.77
C VAL A 110 -9.00 1.86 12.02
N TYR A 111 -7.91 2.63 12.00
CA TYR A 111 -7.47 3.54 13.06
C TYR A 111 -7.24 4.95 12.49
N PRO A 112 -8.28 5.74 12.22
CA PRO A 112 -8.15 7.03 11.54
C PRO A 112 -7.28 8.03 12.30
N GLN A 113 -7.39 8.03 13.63
CA GLN A 113 -6.60 8.91 14.52
C GLN A 113 -5.08 8.65 14.40
N LEU A 114 -4.71 7.42 14.10
CA LEU A 114 -3.31 7.01 13.90
C LEU A 114 -2.87 7.05 12.44
N GLY A 115 -3.81 7.34 11.53
CA GLY A 115 -3.54 7.31 10.09
C GLY A 115 -3.13 5.91 9.60
N VAL A 116 -3.71 4.85 10.16
CA VAL A 116 -3.37 3.47 9.77
C VAL A 116 -4.61 2.62 9.58
N ARG A 117 -4.57 1.75 8.58
CA ARG A 117 -5.47 0.63 8.43
C ARG A 117 -4.66 -0.67 8.30
N ILE A 118 -5.19 -1.75 8.86
CA ILE A 118 -4.48 -3.02 8.97
C ILE A 118 -5.36 -4.11 8.38
N LEU A 119 -4.85 -4.81 7.37
CA LEU A 119 -5.44 -6.06 6.89
C LEU A 119 -4.84 -7.19 7.71
N ILE A 120 -5.70 -7.91 8.43
CA ILE A 120 -5.34 -9.08 9.23
C ILE A 120 -5.84 -10.30 8.48
N ASP A 121 -4.93 -11.17 8.05
CA ASP A 121 -5.25 -12.41 7.37
C ASP A 121 -4.80 -13.59 8.23
N THR A 122 -5.73 -14.49 8.58
CA THR A 122 -5.44 -15.67 9.40
C THR A 122 -4.55 -16.70 8.72
N HIS A 123 -4.43 -16.66 7.40
CA HIS A 123 -3.62 -17.60 6.59
C HIS A 123 -2.48 -16.90 5.82
N GLY A 124 -2.47 -15.60 5.82
CA GLY A 124 -1.51 -14.79 5.08
C GLY A 124 -0.59 -13.97 5.99
N ARG A 125 -0.20 -12.83 5.47
CA ARG A 125 0.59 -11.82 6.19
C ARG A 125 -0.24 -10.59 6.40
N GLU A 126 -0.09 -9.99 7.55
CA GLU A 126 -0.68 -8.69 7.84
C GLU A 126 -0.10 -7.63 6.91
N LEU A 127 -0.96 -6.70 6.50
CA LEU A 127 -0.59 -5.52 5.74
C LEU A 127 -0.96 -4.28 6.55
N PHE A 128 0.03 -3.49 6.90
CA PHE A 128 -0.18 -2.18 7.53
C PHE A 128 -0.09 -1.11 6.45
N GLU A 129 -1.14 -0.33 6.30
CA GLU A 129 -1.17 0.78 5.37
C GLU A 129 -1.30 2.10 6.11
N TYR A 130 -0.26 2.92 6.03
CA TYR A 130 -0.21 4.24 6.62
C TYR A 130 -0.69 5.27 5.61
N ILE A 131 -1.66 6.07 6.02
CA ILE A 131 -2.33 7.07 5.19
C ILE A 131 -2.36 8.37 5.98
N SER A 132 -2.08 9.51 5.34
CA SER A 132 -2.19 10.78 6.06
C SER A 132 -3.61 11.00 6.58
N PRO A 133 -3.82 11.59 7.80
CA PRO A 133 -5.15 11.82 8.34
C PRO A 133 -6.06 12.65 7.43
N ALA A 134 -5.48 13.58 6.66
CA ALA A 134 -6.22 14.37 5.68
C ALA A 134 -6.78 13.51 4.53
N GLN A 135 -6.03 12.50 4.09
CA GLN A 135 -6.47 11.57 3.05
C GLN A 135 -7.44 10.52 3.58
N PHE A 136 -7.36 10.16 4.85
CA PHE A 136 -8.35 9.27 5.48
C PHE A 136 -9.76 9.83 5.35
N LYS A 137 -9.95 11.13 5.64
CA LYS A 137 -11.25 11.81 5.50
C LYS A 137 -11.80 11.73 4.07
N LEU A 138 -10.95 11.87 3.05
CA LEU A 138 -11.35 11.77 1.65
C LEU A 138 -11.77 10.35 1.24
N LEU A 139 -11.25 9.32 1.90
CA LEU A 139 -11.64 7.94 1.65
C LEU A 139 -12.98 7.59 2.29
N GLU A 140 -13.32 8.23 3.42
CA GLU A 140 -14.62 8.06 4.10
C GLU A 140 -15.75 8.77 3.35
N GLU A 141 -15.48 9.94 2.75
CA GLU A 141 -16.46 10.72 1.98
C GLU A 141 -16.84 10.07 0.64
N LYS A 142 -16.08 9.08 0.16
CA LYS A 142 -16.34 8.35 -1.10
C LYS A 142 -17.12 7.04 -0.92
N LYS A 143 -17.53 6.71 0.29
CA LYS A 143 -18.41 5.58 0.58
C LYS A 143 -19.87 6.05 0.63
#